data_91712f00115202dab7d3020ededebc91
#
_entry.id   91712f00115202dab7d3020ededebc91
#
_cell.length_a   1.000
_cell.length_b   1.000
_cell.length_c   1.000
_cell.angle_alpha   90.00
_cell.angle_beta   90.00
_cell.angle_gamma   90.00
#
_symmetry.space_group_name_H-M   'P 1'
#
loop_
_entity.id
_entity.type
_entity.pdbx_description
1 polymer ?
#
loop_
_entity_poly.entity_id
_entity_poly.type
_entity_poly.pdbx_seq_one_letter_code
_entity_poly.pdbx_strand_id
1 'polypeptide(L)'
;MDDEVSGSHLELDGVRERRWNMTKQIGIVGVSPEGASLCYQQLFRHAAVNLEPHMHPAVCVHNIPLAQYVEAVRRDDWRQVAILMRDSAERLASIGAEFCFTPDNAVQHAVQLAEVSCPIPWLKMTSAVADRIEADNRTVIGVIGTKYVTSGSAYQTDLGVKGIKLVRPDDDDSAMLDRIIFDELVFGIVREESRQLILDVIRRLGAKGCEGVILGCSEAPLMVTSDNCDLPIYNASDIMAEQAIQFAMAD
;
A
#
# COMPACT_ATOMS: atom_id res chain seq x y z
N MET A 1 51.73 -23.20 32.12
CA MET A 1 51.18 -24.05 31.04
C MET A 1 49.78 -23.52 30.77
N ASP A 2 49.80 -22.37 30.08
CA ASP A 2 48.61 -21.59 29.74
C ASP A 2 48.32 -21.84 28.27
N ASP A 3 47.23 -22.54 27.98
CA ASP A 3 46.86 -22.85 26.60
C ASP A 3 45.82 -21.85 26.10
N GLU A 4 46.22 -21.30 24.97
CA GLU A 4 45.48 -20.40 24.09
C GLU A 4 44.11 -20.97 23.72
N VAL A 5 43.06 -20.24 24.01
CA VAL A 5 41.76 -20.28 23.33
C VAL A 5 41.41 -18.86 22.90
N SER A 6 42.05 -18.41 21.84
CA SER A 6 41.71 -17.13 21.20
C SER A 6 41.80 -17.33 19.70
N GLY A 7 40.70 -17.45 19.02
CA GLY A 7 40.74 -17.46 17.55
C GLY A 7 39.50 -17.80 16.76
N SER A 8 38.34 -18.10 17.39
CA SER A 8 37.21 -18.60 16.60
C SER A 8 35.93 -17.72 16.64
N HIS A 9 35.90 -16.63 17.41
CA HIS A 9 34.70 -15.80 17.51
C HIS A 9 34.61 -14.64 16.48
N LEU A 10 35.76 -14.16 15.99
CA LEU A 10 35.78 -12.97 15.09
C LEU A 10 35.39 -13.26 13.64
N GLU A 11 35.57 -14.47 13.12
CA GLU A 11 35.17 -14.81 11.76
C GLU A 11 33.67 -15.12 11.61
N LEU A 12 33.02 -15.59 12.68
CA LEU A 12 31.58 -15.89 12.66
C LEU A 12 30.73 -14.61 12.73
N ASP A 13 31.21 -13.57 13.39
CA ASP A 13 30.50 -12.28 13.50
C ASP A 13 30.51 -11.52 12.16
N GLY A 14 31.61 -11.51 11.43
CA GLY A 14 31.68 -10.84 10.12
C GLY A 14 30.92 -11.52 8.98
N VAL A 15 30.64 -12.82 9.11
CA VAL A 15 29.79 -13.57 8.16
C VAL A 15 28.32 -13.42 8.54
N ARG A 16 27.98 -13.35 9.83
CA ARG A 16 26.63 -13.06 10.33
C ARG A 16 26.19 -11.66 9.95
N GLU A 17 26.99 -10.62 10.23
CA GLU A 17 26.65 -9.23 9.90
C GLU A 17 26.38 -9.03 8.39
N ARG A 18 27.15 -9.68 7.51
CA ARG A 18 26.94 -9.60 6.05
C ARG A 18 25.66 -10.27 5.55
N ARG A 19 25.12 -11.24 6.25
CA ARG A 19 23.88 -11.95 5.87
C ARG A 19 22.62 -11.19 6.27
N TRP A 20 22.68 -10.41 7.36
CA TRP A 20 21.52 -9.67 7.86
C TRP A 20 21.29 -8.32 7.14
N ASN A 21 22.32 -7.78 6.47
CA ASN A 21 22.30 -6.48 5.79
C ASN A 21 22.08 -6.57 4.28
N MET A 22 21.53 -7.67 3.77
CA MET A 22 21.33 -7.85 2.32
C MET A 22 20.05 -7.22 1.76
N THR A 23 19.24 -6.57 2.56
CA THR A 23 18.00 -5.94 2.12
C THR A 23 17.91 -4.50 2.62
N LYS A 24 17.39 -3.61 1.76
CA LYS A 24 17.12 -2.21 2.14
C LYS A 24 16.06 -2.15 3.25
N GLN A 25 16.23 -1.24 4.18
CA GLN A 25 15.26 -1.00 5.25
C GLN A 25 14.03 -0.24 4.70
N ILE A 26 12.85 -0.76 4.99
CA ILE A 26 11.57 -0.26 4.50
C ILE A 26 10.96 0.75 5.48
N GLY A 27 10.50 1.88 4.96
CA GLY A 27 9.69 2.86 5.69
C GLY A 27 8.22 2.82 5.26
N ILE A 28 7.28 2.63 6.19
CA ILE A 28 5.85 2.76 5.95
C ILE A 28 5.37 4.10 6.50
N VAL A 29 4.94 4.99 5.62
CA VAL A 29 4.23 6.22 5.97
C VAL A 29 2.75 5.86 6.15
N GLY A 30 2.36 5.62 7.40
CA GLY A 30 0.98 5.25 7.74
C GLY A 30 0.07 6.47 7.81
N VAL A 31 -1.12 6.36 7.23
CA VAL A 31 -2.20 7.35 7.31
C VAL A 31 -3.33 6.73 8.13
N SER A 32 -4.01 5.69 7.61
CA SER A 32 -4.90 4.86 8.40
C SER A 32 -4.09 3.87 9.25
N PRO A 33 -4.27 3.82 10.58
CA PRO A 33 -3.60 2.82 11.42
C PRO A 33 -3.96 1.39 11.06
N GLU A 34 -5.22 1.13 10.72
CA GLU A 34 -5.69 -0.20 10.30
C GLU A 34 -5.02 -0.62 9.00
N GLY A 35 -5.09 0.23 7.95
CA GLY A 35 -4.46 -0.05 6.66
C GLY A 35 -2.94 -0.21 6.77
N ALA A 36 -2.27 0.60 7.59
CA ALA A 36 -0.83 0.47 7.83
C ALA A 36 -0.48 -0.87 8.50
N SER A 37 -1.28 -1.32 9.47
CA SER A 37 -1.06 -2.60 10.15
C SER A 37 -1.28 -3.81 9.24
N LEU A 38 -2.31 -3.76 8.39
CA LEU A 38 -2.58 -4.79 7.38
C LEU A 38 -1.42 -4.89 6.38
N CYS A 39 -0.95 -3.77 5.87
CA CYS A 39 0.18 -3.73 4.94
C CYS A 39 1.48 -4.24 5.60
N TYR A 40 1.74 -3.87 6.85
CA TYR A 40 2.86 -4.40 7.63
C TYR A 40 2.84 -5.94 7.66
N GLN A 41 1.68 -6.55 7.89
CA GLN A 41 1.55 -8.02 7.86
C GLN A 41 1.79 -8.60 6.45
N GLN A 42 1.31 -7.92 5.40
CA GLN A 42 1.50 -8.35 4.01
C GLN A 42 2.98 -8.40 3.63
N LEU A 43 3.79 -7.40 4.04
CA LEU A 43 5.23 -7.41 3.82
C LEU A 43 5.89 -8.71 4.28
N PHE A 44 5.57 -9.18 5.50
CA PHE A 44 6.18 -10.41 6.02
C PHE A 44 5.66 -11.67 5.33
N ARG A 45 4.43 -11.66 4.82
CA ARG A 45 3.92 -12.76 3.98
C ARG A 45 4.69 -12.84 2.66
N HIS A 46 4.93 -11.70 2.00
CA HIS A 46 5.75 -11.66 0.79
C HIS A 46 7.23 -11.97 1.06
N ALA A 47 7.78 -11.49 2.17
CA ALA A 47 9.14 -11.85 2.57
C ALA A 47 9.29 -13.37 2.77
N ALA A 48 8.32 -14.03 3.41
CA ALA A 48 8.36 -15.48 3.64
C ALA A 48 8.34 -16.31 2.36
N VAL A 49 7.81 -15.77 1.25
CA VAL A 49 7.80 -16.43 -0.07
C VAL A 49 9.11 -16.19 -0.83
N ASN A 50 9.73 -15.02 -0.66
CA ASN A 50 10.85 -14.56 -1.48
C ASN A 50 12.22 -14.70 -0.80
N LEU A 51 12.28 -14.92 0.51
CA LEU A 51 13.51 -14.99 1.30
C LEU A 51 13.63 -16.34 2.03
N GLU A 52 14.81 -16.61 2.56
CA GLU A 52 15.05 -17.80 3.39
C GLU A 52 14.14 -17.76 4.66
N PRO A 53 13.83 -18.91 5.27
CA PRO A 53 12.99 -18.96 6.47
C PRO A 53 13.47 -17.99 7.56
N HIS A 54 12.52 -17.22 8.11
CA HIS A 54 12.74 -16.18 9.13
C HIS A 54 13.50 -14.93 8.69
N MET A 55 13.88 -14.84 7.41
CA MET A 55 14.49 -13.64 6.85
C MET A 55 13.43 -12.65 6.39
N HIS A 56 13.65 -11.38 6.67
CA HIS A 56 12.86 -10.27 6.15
C HIS A 56 13.64 -8.95 6.25
N PRO A 57 13.31 -7.93 5.45
CA PRO A 57 13.86 -6.59 5.62
C PRO A 57 13.53 -6.01 6.99
N ALA A 58 14.36 -5.09 7.49
CA ALA A 58 13.97 -4.24 8.59
C ALA A 58 12.83 -3.31 8.13
N VAL A 59 11.81 -3.13 8.97
CA VAL A 59 10.62 -2.32 8.65
C VAL A 59 10.35 -1.33 9.76
N CYS A 60 10.21 -0.05 9.39
CA CYS A 60 9.78 1.02 10.28
C CYS A 60 8.40 1.52 9.84
N VAL A 61 7.55 1.85 10.79
CA VAL A 61 6.23 2.45 10.55
C VAL A 61 6.14 3.76 11.32
N HIS A 62 5.70 4.83 10.68
CA HIS A 62 5.38 6.08 11.35
C HIS A 62 3.98 6.55 10.97
N ASN A 63 3.11 6.73 11.98
CA ASN A 63 1.76 7.27 11.81
C ASN A 63 1.65 8.65 12.47
N ILE A 64 1.19 9.63 11.69
CA ILE A 64 0.63 10.88 12.22
C ILE A 64 -0.86 10.64 12.51
N PRO A 65 -1.47 11.28 13.53
CA PRO A 65 -2.88 11.09 13.81
C PRO A 65 -3.76 11.28 12.57
N LEU A 66 -4.58 10.27 12.25
CA LEU A 66 -5.45 10.24 11.07
C LEU A 66 -6.31 11.51 10.92
N ALA A 67 -6.74 12.11 12.05
CA ALA A 67 -7.55 13.33 12.06
C ALA A 67 -6.88 14.49 11.28
N GLN A 68 -5.54 14.61 11.31
CA GLN A 68 -4.83 15.66 10.58
C GLN A 68 -4.91 15.45 9.06
N TYR A 69 -4.81 14.22 8.60
CA TYR A 69 -5.01 13.87 7.19
C TYR A 69 -6.46 14.12 6.76
N VAL A 70 -7.43 13.65 7.55
CA VAL A 70 -8.86 13.83 7.26
C VAL A 70 -9.20 15.32 7.17
N GLU A 71 -8.68 16.17 8.06
CA GLU A 71 -8.90 17.61 8.03
C GLU A 71 -8.32 18.24 6.75
N ALA A 72 -7.09 17.91 6.38
CA ALA A 72 -6.43 18.43 5.18
C ALA A 72 -7.17 17.98 3.91
N VAL A 73 -7.50 16.69 3.80
CA VAL A 73 -8.21 16.12 2.65
C VAL A 73 -9.62 16.73 2.49
N ARG A 74 -10.36 16.94 3.58
CA ARG A 74 -11.68 17.58 3.54
C ARG A 74 -11.64 19.03 3.06
N ARG A 75 -10.51 19.72 3.24
CA ARG A 75 -10.26 21.08 2.75
C ARG A 75 -9.67 21.13 1.35
N ASP A 76 -9.48 19.96 0.72
CA ASP A 76 -8.75 19.81 -0.54
C ASP A 76 -7.31 20.37 -0.48
N ASP A 77 -6.71 20.39 0.73
CA ASP A 77 -5.36 20.88 0.98
C ASP A 77 -4.31 19.77 0.78
N TRP A 78 -4.11 19.39 -0.46
CA TRP A 78 -3.14 18.36 -0.86
C TRP A 78 -1.69 18.76 -0.53
N ARG A 79 -1.42 20.06 -0.41
CA ARG A 79 -0.11 20.54 0.04
C ARG A 79 0.13 20.18 1.50
N GLN A 80 -0.87 20.35 2.36
CA GLN A 80 -0.78 19.96 3.77
C GLN A 80 -0.66 18.43 3.92
N VAL A 81 -1.40 17.66 3.12
CA VAL A 81 -1.25 16.19 3.07
C VAL A 81 0.19 15.81 2.73
N ALA A 82 0.78 16.42 1.71
CA ALA A 82 2.16 16.17 1.31
C ALA A 82 3.18 16.53 2.40
N ILE A 83 2.96 17.62 3.15
CA ILE A 83 3.80 18.00 4.29
C ILE A 83 3.76 16.91 5.37
N LEU A 84 2.58 16.46 5.77
CA LEU A 84 2.43 15.38 6.76
C LEU A 84 3.14 14.09 6.32
N MET A 85 2.99 13.73 5.05
CA MET A 85 3.65 12.54 4.48
C MET A 85 5.17 12.68 4.49
N ARG A 86 5.70 13.84 4.09
CA ARG A 86 7.13 14.09 4.08
C ARG A 86 7.71 14.11 5.49
N ASP A 87 7.04 14.73 6.47
CA ASP A 87 7.47 14.73 7.87
C ASP A 87 7.59 13.29 8.41
N SER A 88 6.67 12.40 8.00
CA SER A 88 6.77 10.98 8.32
C SER A 88 7.97 10.31 7.65
N ALA A 89 8.20 10.58 6.36
CA ALA A 89 9.31 10.01 5.60
C ALA A 89 10.68 10.48 6.13
N GLU A 90 10.81 11.75 6.51
CA GLU A 90 12.03 12.29 7.13
C GLU A 90 12.35 11.61 8.47
N ARG A 91 11.33 11.33 9.30
CA ARG A 91 11.51 10.56 10.54
C ARG A 91 11.94 9.13 10.27
N LEU A 92 11.32 8.47 9.30
CA LEU A 92 11.68 7.12 8.89
C LEU A 92 13.12 7.07 8.36
N ALA A 93 13.52 8.03 7.53
CA ALA A 93 14.90 8.16 7.06
C ALA A 93 15.89 8.35 8.22
N SER A 94 15.54 9.16 9.24
CA SER A 94 16.41 9.41 10.40
C SER A 94 16.69 8.17 11.26
N ILE A 95 15.84 7.13 11.14
CA ILE A 95 15.98 5.84 11.81
C ILE A 95 16.40 4.71 10.88
N GLY A 96 16.89 5.04 9.67
CA GLY A 96 17.55 4.12 8.78
C GLY A 96 16.71 3.58 7.62
N ALA A 97 15.46 4.04 7.42
CA ALA A 97 14.72 3.68 6.21
C ALA A 97 15.46 4.20 4.96
N GLU A 98 15.62 3.34 3.96
CA GLU A 98 16.31 3.64 2.71
C GLU A 98 15.37 4.01 1.57
N PHE A 99 14.10 3.67 1.72
CA PHE A 99 12.97 4.10 0.88
C PHE A 99 11.69 4.05 1.68
N CYS A 100 10.65 4.68 1.16
CA CYS A 100 9.35 4.63 1.82
C CYS A 100 8.20 4.52 0.82
N PHE A 101 7.03 4.21 1.35
CA PHE A 101 5.77 4.23 0.63
C PHE A 101 4.61 4.41 1.62
N THR A 102 3.41 4.68 1.11
CA THR A 102 2.18 4.65 1.90
C THR A 102 1.21 3.61 1.34
N PRO A 103 0.61 2.76 2.19
CA PRO A 103 -0.43 1.83 1.77
C PRO A 103 -1.79 2.49 1.52
N ASP A 104 -1.91 3.78 1.82
CA ASP A 104 -3.16 4.51 1.71
C ASP A 104 -3.42 5.04 0.29
N ASN A 105 -4.51 4.57 -0.30
CA ASN A 105 -4.91 4.96 -1.66
C ASN A 105 -5.39 6.42 -1.75
N ALA A 106 -6.09 6.90 -0.72
CA ALA A 106 -6.70 8.23 -0.72
C ALA A 106 -5.71 9.38 -0.83
N VAL A 107 -4.45 9.17 -0.39
CA VAL A 107 -3.38 10.19 -0.40
C VAL A 107 -2.39 10.04 -1.54
N GLN A 108 -2.58 9.12 -2.48
CA GLN A 108 -1.66 8.90 -3.60
C GLN A 108 -1.44 10.16 -4.47
N HIS A 109 -2.41 11.06 -4.53
CA HIS A 109 -2.25 12.37 -5.18
C HIS A 109 -1.12 13.22 -4.60
N ALA A 110 -0.85 13.08 -3.29
CA ALA A 110 0.14 13.88 -2.61
C ALA A 110 1.55 13.28 -2.68
N VAL A 111 1.72 12.02 -3.12
CA VAL A 111 3.03 11.33 -3.15
C VAL A 111 4.06 12.14 -3.93
N GLN A 112 3.73 12.63 -5.12
CA GLN A 112 4.66 13.41 -5.93
C GLN A 112 5.10 14.71 -5.24
N LEU A 113 4.21 15.36 -4.48
CA LEU A 113 4.53 16.56 -3.72
C LEU A 113 5.34 16.23 -2.46
N ALA A 114 5.06 15.10 -1.83
CA ALA A 114 5.80 14.62 -0.66
C ALA A 114 7.23 14.19 -1.01
N GLU A 115 7.43 13.61 -2.19
CA GLU A 115 8.73 13.16 -2.69
C GLU A 115 9.71 14.33 -2.94
N VAL A 116 9.19 15.53 -3.26
CA VAL A 116 10.03 16.71 -3.48
C VAL A 116 10.80 17.04 -2.20
N SER A 117 12.13 17.02 -2.31
CA SER A 117 13.08 17.23 -1.20
C SER A 117 13.03 16.18 -0.09
N CYS A 118 12.40 15.03 -0.31
CA CYS A 118 12.46 13.91 0.61
C CYS A 118 13.87 13.27 0.58
N PRO A 119 14.47 12.91 1.73
CA PRO A 119 15.81 12.32 1.77
C PRO A 119 15.88 10.88 1.23
N ILE A 120 14.74 10.19 1.13
CA ILE A 120 14.64 8.81 0.63
C ILE A 120 13.60 8.72 -0.49
N PRO A 121 13.79 7.80 -1.46
CA PRO A 121 12.84 7.63 -2.56
C PRO A 121 11.50 7.08 -2.09
N TRP A 122 10.45 7.40 -2.85
CA TRP A 122 9.10 6.91 -2.67
C TRP A 122 8.76 5.86 -3.72
N LEU A 123 8.19 4.74 -3.29
CA LEU A 123 7.50 3.84 -4.20
C LEU A 123 6.04 4.29 -4.39
N LYS A 124 5.55 4.17 -5.64
CA LYS A 124 4.21 4.64 -6.05
C LYS A 124 3.26 3.46 -6.21
N MET A 125 2.27 3.38 -5.37
CA MET A 125 1.27 2.32 -5.40
C MET A 125 0.50 2.27 -6.71
N THR A 126 0.09 3.42 -7.25
CA THR A 126 -0.70 3.49 -8.48
C THR A 126 0.06 2.96 -9.68
N SER A 127 1.37 3.21 -9.74
CA SER A 127 2.25 2.65 -10.76
C SER A 127 2.38 1.12 -10.63
N ALA A 128 2.62 0.62 -9.40
CA ALA A 128 2.72 -0.81 -9.13
C ALA A 128 1.45 -1.59 -9.53
N VAL A 129 0.29 -1.01 -9.21
CA VAL A 129 -1.01 -1.59 -9.59
C VAL A 129 -1.20 -1.57 -11.10
N ALA A 130 -0.84 -0.47 -11.78
CA ALA A 130 -0.94 -0.38 -13.23
C ALA A 130 -0.03 -1.39 -13.94
N ASP A 131 1.21 -1.58 -13.44
CA ASP A 131 2.16 -2.59 -13.95
C ASP A 131 1.60 -4.02 -13.83
N ARG A 132 0.97 -4.33 -12.68
CA ARG A 132 0.35 -5.64 -12.46
C ARG A 132 -0.83 -5.89 -13.40
N ILE A 133 -1.69 -4.90 -13.59
CA ILE A 133 -2.87 -5.01 -14.48
C ILE A 133 -2.42 -5.18 -15.94
N GLU A 134 -1.38 -4.43 -16.37
CA GLU A 134 -0.79 -4.58 -17.70
C GLU A 134 -0.20 -5.98 -17.89
N ALA A 135 0.54 -6.50 -16.93
CA ALA A 135 1.11 -7.85 -16.99
C ALA A 135 0.04 -8.94 -17.12
N ASP A 136 -1.15 -8.72 -16.55
CA ASP A 136 -2.31 -9.60 -16.67
C ASP A 136 -3.10 -9.38 -17.97
N ASN A 137 -2.64 -8.46 -18.86
CA ASN A 137 -3.26 -8.12 -20.15
C ASN A 137 -4.72 -7.65 -20.00
N ARG A 138 -5.08 -6.93 -18.93
CA ARG A 138 -6.40 -6.36 -18.75
C ARG A 138 -6.45 -4.93 -19.28
N THR A 139 -7.59 -4.57 -19.86
CA THR A 139 -7.79 -3.29 -20.55
C THR A 139 -8.91 -2.43 -19.95
N VAL A 140 -9.83 -3.03 -19.20
CA VAL A 140 -10.96 -2.34 -18.56
C VAL A 140 -11.05 -2.76 -17.10
N ILE A 141 -10.78 -1.84 -16.19
CA ILE A 141 -10.68 -2.13 -14.76
C ILE A 141 -11.62 -1.24 -13.96
N GLY A 142 -12.35 -1.87 -13.03
CA GLY A 142 -13.13 -1.16 -12.02
C GLY A 142 -12.28 -0.71 -10.84
N VAL A 143 -12.76 0.28 -10.09
CA VAL A 143 -12.15 0.67 -8.81
C VAL A 143 -13.23 0.86 -7.75
N ILE A 144 -12.98 0.35 -6.56
CA ILE A 144 -13.74 0.70 -5.35
C ILE A 144 -12.82 1.41 -4.36
N GLY A 145 -13.36 2.32 -3.57
CA GLY A 145 -12.59 3.11 -2.62
C GLY A 145 -13.37 4.33 -2.16
N THR A 146 -12.71 5.21 -1.41
CA THR A 146 -13.29 6.51 -1.05
C THR A 146 -13.53 7.37 -2.31
N LYS A 147 -14.33 8.42 -2.17
CA LYS A 147 -14.52 9.41 -3.25
C LYS A 147 -13.20 10.01 -3.75
N TYR A 148 -12.19 10.13 -2.89
CA TYR A 148 -10.87 10.65 -3.27
C TYR A 148 -10.11 9.73 -4.23
N VAL A 149 -10.40 8.43 -4.17
CA VAL A 149 -9.87 7.42 -5.09
C VAL A 149 -10.73 7.32 -6.34
N THR A 150 -12.05 7.20 -6.17
CA THR A 150 -12.98 6.97 -7.29
C THR A 150 -13.16 8.20 -8.18
N SER A 151 -13.11 9.42 -7.62
CA SER A 151 -13.22 10.68 -8.38
C SER A 151 -11.86 11.31 -8.70
N GLY A 152 -10.79 10.84 -8.07
CA GLY A 152 -9.44 11.35 -8.23
C GLY A 152 -8.75 10.91 -9.53
N SER A 153 -7.63 11.56 -9.86
CA SER A 153 -6.84 11.27 -11.06
C SER A 153 -5.67 10.32 -10.83
N ALA A 154 -5.38 9.91 -9.58
CA ALA A 154 -4.18 9.15 -9.27
C ALA A 154 -4.05 7.86 -10.09
N TYR A 155 -5.04 6.97 -10.01
CA TYR A 155 -5.07 5.76 -10.84
C TYR A 155 -5.28 6.04 -12.32
N GLN A 156 -6.09 7.04 -12.65
CA GLN A 156 -6.42 7.38 -14.05
C GLN A 156 -5.18 7.73 -14.86
N THR A 157 -4.21 8.42 -14.26
CA THR A 157 -2.97 8.80 -14.93
C THR A 157 -2.11 7.58 -15.26
N ASP A 158 -1.77 6.75 -14.28
CA ASP A 158 -0.86 5.61 -14.46
C ASP A 158 -1.49 4.51 -15.33
N LEU A 159 -2.78 4.23 -15.16
CA LEU A 159 -3.53 3.31 -16.03
C LEU A 159 -3.68 3.85 -17.46
N GLY A 160 -3.96 5.16 -17.60
CA GLY A 160 -4.13 5.78 -18.92
C GLY A 160 -2.86 5.74 -19.77
N VAL A 161 -1.68 5.91 -19.18
CA VAL A 161 -0.38 5.76 -19.87
C VAL A 161 -0.22 4.36 -20.47
N LYS A 162 -0.78 3.34 -19.82
CA LYS A 162 -0.77 1.94 -20.26
C LYS A 162 -1.96 1.55 -21.16
N GLY A 163 -2.83 2.52 -21.51
CA GLY A 163 -4.03 2.26 -22.33
C GLY A 163 -5.14 1.51 -21.58
N ILE A 164 -5.07 1.43 -20.25
CA ILE A 164 -6.06 0.75 -19.41
C ILE A 164 -7.16 1.74 -19.05
N LYS A 165 -8.40 1.38 -19.34
CA LYS A 165 -9.59 2.17 -19.03
C LYS A 165 -10.02 1.93 -17.57
N LEU A 166 -10.08 3.00 -16.78
CA LEU A 166 -10.65 2.98 -15.42
C LEU A 166 -12.15 3.23 -15.46
N VAL A 167 -12.94 2.34 -14.83
CA VAL A 167 -14.39 2.47 -14.67
C VAL A 167 -14.69 2.71 -13.19
N ARG A 168 -15.48 3.76 -12.94
CA ARG A 168 -15.87 4.17 -11.60
C ARG A 168 -17.29 3.70 -11.26
N PRO A 169 -17.61 3.49 -9.98
CA PRO A 169 -18.98 3.38 -9.50
C PRO A 169 -19.77 4.64 -9.87
N ASP A 170 -21.09 4.56 -9.89
CA ASP A 170 -21.92 5.76 -9.99
C ASP A 170 -21.87 6.58 -8.66
N ASP A 171 -22.51 7.74 -8.67
CA ASP A 171 -22.40 8.67 -7.55
C ASP A 171 -23.04 8.12 -6.26
N ASP A 172 -24.15 7.38 -6.36
CA ASP A 172 -24.83 6.77 -5.20
C ASP A 172 -23.97 5.64 -4.61
N ASP A 173 -23.41 4.78 -5.45
CA ASP A 173 -22.47 3.73 -5.04
C ASP A 173 -21.21 4.32 -4.42
N SER A 174 -20.65 5.37 -5.01
CA SER A 174 -19.47 6.05 -4.48
C SER A 174 -19.72 6.66 -3.10
N ALA A 175 -20.89 7.29 -2.89
CA ALA A 175 -21.28 7.85 -1.61
C ALA A 175 -21.52 6.76 -0.55
N MET A 176 -22.06 5.61 -0.94
CA MET A 176 -22.24 4.46 -0.05
C MET A 176 -20.89 3.86 0.35
N LEU A 177 -19.99 3.63 -0.61
CA LEU A 177 -18.64 3.12 -0.34
C LEU A 177 -17.88 4.07 0.61
N ASP A 178 -17.95 5.38 0.39
CA ASP A 178 -17.30 6.39 1.23
C ASP A 178 -17.77 6.28 2.69
N ARG A 179 -19.08 6.13 2.92
CA ARG A 179 -19.64 5.92 4.28
C ARG A 179 -19.14 4.62 4.92
N ILE A 180 -19.23 3.50 4.21
CA ILE A 180 -18.76 2.21 4.75
C ILE A 180 -17.29 2.29 5.12
N ILE A 181 -16.45 2.90 4.29
CA ILE A 181 -15.02 3.03 4.56
C ILE A 181 -14.77 3.88 5.79
N PHE A 182 -15.35 5.11 5.87
CA PHE A 182 -15.08 6.03 6.96
C PHE A 182 -15.78 5.71 8.28
N ASP A 183 -16.95 5.05 8.23
CA ASP A 183 -17.72 4.76 9.44
C ASP A 183 -17.47 3.34 9.99
N GLU A 184 -16.87 2.45 9.19
CA GLU A 184 -16.69 1.05 9.58
C GLU A 184 -15.23 0.59 9.36
N LEU A 185 -14.75 0.56 8.12
CA LEU A 185 -13.50 -0.11 7.77
C LEU A 185 -12.26 0.50 8.40
N VAL A 186 -12.16 1.83 8.48
CA VAL A 186 -11.03 2.52 9.14
C VAL A 186 -10.94 2.22 10.64
N PHE A 187 -11.99 1.63 11.23
CA PHE A 187 -12.03 1.16 12.62
C PHE A 187 -11.95 -0.37 12.72
N GLY A 188 -11.65 -1.07 11.61
CA GLY A 188 -11.62 -2.53 11.57
C GLY A 188 -13.00 -3.20 11.72
N ILE A 189 -14.08 -2.43 11.59
CA ILE A 189 -15.46 -2.95 11.72
C ILE A 189 -15.88 -3.59 10.40
N VAL A 190 -16.24 -4.88 10.45
CA VAL A 190 -16.71 -5.66 9.32
C VAL A 190 -18.16 -6.08 9.58
N ARG A 191 -19.08 -5.62 8.73
CA ARG A 191 -20.50 -5.98 8.77
C ARG A 191 -20.88 -6.74 7.50
N GLU A 192 -21.68 -7.79 7.65
CA GLU A 192 -22.09 -8.60 6.50
C GLU A 192 -22.95 -7.82 5.51
N GLU A 193 -23.84 -6.95 6.00
CA GLU A 193 -24.68 -6.07 5.17
C GLU A 193 -23.81 -5.15 4.32
N SER A 194 -22.79 -4.53 4.91
CA SER A 194 -21.86 -3.64 4.22
C SER A 194 -21.01 -4.40 3.20
N ARG A 195 -20.61 -5.64 3.53
CA ARG A 195 -19.92 -6.52 2.58
C ARG A 195 -20.77 -6.79 1.35
N GLN A 196 -22.03 -7.15 1.52
CA GLN A 196 -22.93 -7.41 0.39
C GLN A 196 -23.10 -6.19 -0.49
N LEU A 197 -23.24 -4.99 0.10
CA LEU A 197 -23.33 -3.74 -0.65
C LEU A 197 -22.07 -3.49 -1.51
N ILE A 198 -20.88 -3.72 -0.95
CA ILE A 198 -19.62 -3.59 -1.70
C ILE A 198 -19.56 -4.60 -2.85
N LEU A 199 -19.91 -5.86 -2.60
CA LEU A 199 -19.93 -6.90 -3.63
C LEU A 199 -20.95 -6.58 -4.74
N ASP A 200 -22.09 -5.97 -4.40
CA ASP A 200 -23.08 -5.51 -5.40
C ASP A 200 -22.52 -4.40 -6.29
N VAL A 201 -21.73 -3.46 -5.74
CA VAL A 201 -21.03 -2.45 -6.55
C VAL A 201 -20.05 -3.14 -7.50
N ILE A 202 -19.26 -4.11 -7.03
CA ILE A 202 -18.31 -4.83 -7.88
C ILE A 202 -19.03 -5.58 -9.00
N ARG A 203 -20.17 -6.23 -8.72
CA ARG A 203 -21.00 -6.89 -9.76
C ARG A 203 -21.51 -5.90 -10.81
N ARG A 204 -21.92 -4.68 -10.39
CA ARG A 204 -22.30 -3.61 -11.32
C ARG A 204 -21.15 -3.14 -12.19
N LEU A 205 -19.92 -3.06 -11.64
CA LEU A 205 -18.72 -2.77 -12.43
C LEU A 205 -18.44 -3.88 -13.46
N GLY A 206 -18.59 -5.15 -13.08
CA GLY A 206 -18.49 -6.29 -13.99
C GLY A 206 -19.53 -6.19 -15.12
N ALA A 207 -20.78 -5.83 -14.82
CA ALA A 207 -21.82 -5.61 -15.83
C ALA A 207 -21.51 -4.43 -16.77
N LYS A 208 -20.67 -3.46 -16.35
CA LYS A 208 -20.14 -2.38 -17.20
C LYS A 208 -18.93 -2.82 -18.05
N GLY A 209 -18.55 -4.10 -18.03
CA GLY A 209 -17.46 -4.68 -18.80
C GLY A 209 -16.09 -4.65 -18.13
N CYS A 210 -16.02 -4.44 -16.82
CA CYS A 210 -14.75 -4.54 -16.10
C CYS A 210 -14.26 -5.98 -16.04
N GLU A 211 -12.97 -6.17 -16.32
CA GLU A 211 -12.26 -7.46 -16.34
C GLU A 211 -11.57 -7.75 -15.01
N GLY A 212 -11.62 -6.81 -14.07
CA GLY A 212 -11.09 -6.90 -12.72
C GLY A 212 -11.44 -5.64 -11.92
N VAL A 213 -11.12 -5.63 -10.64
CA VAL A 213 -11.40 -4.51 -9.74
C VAL A 213 -10.20 -4.18 -8.84
N ILE A 214 -9.87 -2.89 -8.78
CA ILE A 214 -8.88 -2.37 -7.82
C ILE A 214 -9.58 -2.17 -6.47
N LEU A 215 -9.03 -2.77 -5.41
CA LEU A 215 -9.38 -2.44 -4.04
C LEU A 215 -8.58 -1.19 -3.63
N GLY A 216 -9.16 -0.03 -3.91
CA GLY A 216 -8.58 1.29 -3.64
C GLY A 216 -8.82 1.78 -2.20
N CYS A 217 -8.89 0.86 -1.26
CA CYS A 217 -8.95 1.09 0.17
C CYS A 217 -8.13 -0.01 0.84
N SER A 218 -7.22 0.34 1.71
CA SER A 218 -6.30 -0.60 2.37
C SER A 218 -7.03 -1.64 3.22
N GLU A 219 -8.22 -1.29 3.71
CA GLU A 219 -9.07 -2.13 4.56
C GLU A 219 -10.10 -2.96 3.77
N ALA A 220 -10.29 -2.68 2.47
CA ALA A 220 -11.25 -3.41 1.64
C ALA A 220 -11.02 -4.95 1.62
N PRO A 221 -9.78 -5.47 1.74
CA PRO A 221 -9.55 -6.91 1.84
C PRO A 221 -10.18 -7.59 3.07
N LEU A 222 -10.60 -6.83 4.08
CA LEU A 222 -11.38 -7.36 5.21
C LEU A 222 -12.80 -7.82 4.77
N MET A 223 -13.30 -7.29 3.67
CA MET A 223 -14.64 -7.58 3.15
C MET A 223 -14.62 -8.31 1.80
N VAL A 224 -13.65 -8.02 0.93
CA VAL A 224 -13.59 -8.53 -0.45
C VAL A 224 -12.36 -9.41 -0.60
N THR A 225 -12.59 -10.68 -0.94
CA THR A 225 -11.55 -11.70 -1.14
C THR A 225 -11.82 -12.45 -2.45
N SER A 226 -10.84 -13.21 -2.94
CA SER A 226 -11.02 -14.10 -4.10
C SER A 226 -12.12 -15.12 -3.92
N ASP A 227 -12.49 -15.46 -2.69
CA ASP A 227 -13.50 -16.47 -2.39
C ASP A 227 -14.94 -15.94 -2.52
N ASN A 228 -15.11 -14.60 -2.46
CA ASN A 228 -16.44 -13.97 -2.49
C ASN A 228 -16.63 -12.97 -3.63
N CYS A 229 -15.64 -12.79 -4.49
CA CYS A 229 -15.67 -11.85 -5.62
C CYS A 229 -15.44 -12.59 -6.94
N ASP A 230 -16.36 -12.40 -7.90
CA ASP A 230 -16.28 -13.05 -9.21
C ASP A 230 -15.25 -12.40 -10.15
N LEU A 231 -14.85 -11.16 -9.90
CA LEU A 231 -13.85 -10.47 -10.68
C LEU A 231 -12.44 -10.68 -10.08
N PRO A 232 -11.40 -10.77 -10.93
CA PRO A 232 -10.01 -10.66 -10.47
C PRO A 232 -9.80 -9.39 -9.62
N ILE A 233 -9.14 -9.57 -8.48
CA ILE A 233 -8.93 -8.51 -7.49
C ILE A 233 -7.50 -7.99 -7.59
N TYR A 234 -7.35 -6.67 -7.68
CA TYR A 234 -6.10 -5.95 -7.53
C TYR A 234 -6.09 -5.26 -6.16
N ASN A 235 -5.61 -5.98 -5.15
CA ASN A 235 -5.43 -5.42 -3.82
C ASN A 235 -4.22 -4.48 -3.82
N ALA A 236 -4.47 -3.18 -3.85
CA ALA A 236 -3.45 -2.18 -4.04
C ALA A 236 -2.38 -2.20 -2.94
N SER A 237 -2.77 -2.38 -1.68
CA SER A 237 -1.82 -2.44 -0.56
C SER A 237 -0.97 -3.71 -0.59
N ASP A 238 -1.52 -4.84 -1.02
CA ASP A 238 -0.79 -6.11 -1.15
C ASP A 238 0.22 -6.08 -2.30
N ILE A 239 -0.19 -5.54 -3.47
CA ILE A 239 0.69 -5.32 -4.62
C ILE A 239 1.84 -4.38 -4.23
N MET A 240 1.55 -3.33 -3.46
CA MET A 240 2.57 -2.41 -2.97
C MET A 240 3.54 -3.08 -2.00
N ALA A 241 3.03 -3.94 -1.10
CA ALA A 241 3.86 -4.70 -0.17
C ALA A 241 4.80 -5.67 -0.92
N GLU A 242 4.29 -6.37 -1.93
CA GLU A 242 5.12 -7.23 -2.79
C GLU A 242 6.22 -6.44 -3.50
N GLN A 243 5.87 -5.31 -4.12
CA GLN A 243 6.85 -4.45 -4.78
C GLN A 243 7.90 -3.91 -3.79
N ALA A 244 7.49 -3.55 -2.57
CA ALA A 244 8.42 -3.08 -1.55
C ALA A 244 9.43 -4.17 -1.15
N ILE A 245 9.00 -5.42 -1.02
CA ILE A 245 9.92 -6.55 -0.78
C ILE A 245 10.87 -6.74 -1.97
N GLN A 246 10.37 -6.72 -3.21
CA GLN A 246 11.22 -6.82 -4.41
C GLN A 246 12.26 -5.69 -4.47
N PHE A 247 11.84 -4.45 -4.18
CA PHE A 247 12.74 -3.30 -4.16
C PHE A 247 13.77 -3.38 -3.02
N ALA A 248 13.36 -3.88 -1.84
CA ALA A 248 14.28 -4.09 -0.72
C ALA A 248 15.36 -5.13 -1.02
N MET A 249 15.06 -6.11 -1.87
CA MET A 249 15.99 -7.18 -2.28
C MET A 249 16.86 -6.80 -3.49
N ALA A 250 16.52 -5.74 -4.21
CA ALA A 250 17.29 -5.27 -5.36
C ALA A 250 18.59 -4.58 -4.91
N ASP A 251 19.71 -4.84 -5.63
CA ASP A 251 21.03 -4.24 -5.40
C ASP A 251 21.05 -2.72 -5.57
#